data_4ee9ceb68171c042fec4daf684256743
#
_entry.id   4ee9ceb68171c042fec4daf684256743
#
_cell.length_a   1.000
_cell.length_b   1.000
_cell.length_c   1.000
_cell.angle_alpha   90.00
_cell.angle_beta   90.00
_cell.angle_gamma   90.00
#
_symmetry.space_group_name_H-M   'P 1'
#
loop_
_entity.id
_entity.type
_entity.pdbx_description
1 polymer ?
#
loop_
_entity_poly.entity_id
_entity_poly.type
_entity_poly.pdbx_seq_one_letter_code
_entity_poly.pdbx_strand_id
1 'polypeptide(L)'
;MIKAGIIGSTGYAGQELVRILLGHKDVEIKWYGSRSYIDQAYASVFQNMFQLVPNICKGEDLEQLCEEVDVVFTATPQGLCSSLVSENVLSKVKIIDLSADFRIKDVDTYEKWYGIKHQSPQFIEEAVYGLCEVNRDKIKNARLIANPGCYPTCSFLSIYPLAKAGLIDMKSVIVDAKSGTSGAGRGAKVANLYCEVNESIKAYGVATHRHTPEIEEQLSYASGQEAVINFTPHLVPMNRGILVTAYANLVKDVTEEELRKIYEDAYKDEQFVRFLNAGVCPETRWVEGSNYVDVNVKLDERTHRVIMMGAMDNLVKGAAGQAVQNMNLLFGLPETEGLLMPPVFP
;
A
#
# COMPACT_ATOMS: atom_id res chain seq x y z
N MET A 1 7.81 -12.41 21.60
CA MET A 1 8.31 -11.41 20.63
C MET A 1 8.33 -12.08 19.27
N ILE A 2 7.65 -11.50 18.29
CA ILE A 2 7.56 -11.99 16.91
C ILE A 2 8.91 -11.80 16.23
N LYS A 3 9.44 -12.85 15.64
CA LYS A 3 10.68 -12.77 14.85
C LYS A 3 10.35 -12.45 13.40
N ALA A 4 10.85 -11.34 12.89
CA ALA A 4 10.60 -10.87 11.54
C ALA A 4 11.83 -10.99 10.65
N GLY A 5 11.60 -11.39 9.39
CA GLY A 5 12.57 -11.30 8.32
C GLY A 5 12.09 -10.34 7.23
N ILE A 6 13.00 -9.61 6.63
CA ILE A 6 12.69 -8.67 5.54
C ILE A 6 13.55 -9.02 4.33
N ILE A 7 12.94 -9.51 3.26
CA ILE A 7 13.58 -9.65 1.95
C ILE A 7 13.43 -8.33 1.20
N GLY A 8 14.53 -7.79 0.66
CA GLY A 8 14.54 -6.46 0.05
C GLY A 8 14.65 -5.31 1.07
N SER A 9 15.26 -5.55 2.24
CA SER A 9 15.39 -4.57 3.34
C SER A 9 16.12 -3.28 2.94
N THR A 10 16.90 -3.29 1.86
CA THR A 10 17.69 -2.15 1.37
C THR A 10 16.99 -1.33 0.28
N GLY A 11 15.72 -1.64 -0.06
CA GLY A 11 14.82 -0.78 -0.82
C GLY A 11 14.17 0.29 0.07
N TYR A 12 13.46 1.26 -0.51
CA TYR A 12 12.78 2.30 0.29
C TYR A 12 11.68 1.73 1.20
N ALA A 13 10.83 0.83 0.68
CA ALA A 13 9.80 0.19 1.50
C ALA A 13 10.41 -0.74 2.56
N GLY A 14 11.49 -1.47 2.23
CA GLY A 14 12.20 -2.31 3.17
C GLY A 14 12.88 -1.51 4.29
N GLN A 15 13.50 -0.37 3.96
CA GLN A 15 14.08 0.52 4.96
C GLN A 15 13.00 1.13 5.87
N GLU A 16 11.84 1.44 5.32
CA GLU A 16 10.72 1.95 6.10
C GLU A 16 10.13 0.88 7.04
N LEU A 17 10.07 -0.40 6.59
CA LEU A 17 9.75 -1.54 7.47
C LEU A 17 10.73 -1.64 8.62
N VAL A 18 12.04 -1.56 8.35
CA VAL A 18 13.07 -1.57 9.40
C VAL A 18 12.82 -0.43 10.40
N ARG A 19 12.57 0.80 9.93
CA ARG A 19 12.31 1.95 10.80
C ARG A 19 11.11 1.74 11.72
N ILE A 20 10.00 1.23 11.19
CA ILE A 20 8.78 1.00 11.96
C ILE A 20 8.97 -0.15 12.95
N LEU A 21 9.53 -1.28 12.50
CA LEU A 21 9.69 -2.47 13.32
C LEU A 21 10.72 -2.30 14.43
N LEU A 22 11.73 -1.45 14.28
CA LEU A 22 12.66 -1.09 15.38
C LEU A 22 11.95 -0.40 16.55
N GLY A 23 10.85 0.32 16.28
CA GLY A 23 10.02 0.95 17.31
C GLY A 23 8.90 0.05 17.86
N HIS A 24 8.74 -1.17 17.33
CA HIS A 24 7.66 -2.07 17.68
C HIS A 24 8.04 -2.97 18.87
N LYS A 25 7.35 -2.85 20.00
CA LYS A 25 7.73 -3.53 21.25
C LYS A 25 7.64 -5.06 21.22
N ASP A 26 6.80 -5.62 20.32
CA ASP A 26 6.52 -7.06 20.24
C ASP A 26 7.26 -7.76 19.09
N VAL A 27 8.15 -7.04 18.35
CA VAL A 27 8.86 -7.57 17.18
C VAL A 27 10.37 -7.47 17.35
N GLU A 28 11.08 -8.49 16.85
CA GLU A 28 12.54 -8.50 16.70
C GLU A 28 12.88 -8.81 15.22
N ILE A 29 13.65 -7.94 14.57
CA ILE A 29 14.12 -8.19 13.20
C ILE A 29 15.35 -9.10 13.26
N LYS A 30 15.20 -10.33 12.75
CA LYS A 30 16.28 -11.35 12.69
C LYS A 30 17.04 -11.35 11.36
N TRP A 31 16.42 -10.89 10.28
CA TRP A 31 16.96 -11.02 8.94
C TRP A 31 16.78 -9.76 8.12
N TYR A 32 17.90 -9.21 7.66
CA TYR A 32 17.97 -8.03 6.79
C TYR A 32 18.39 -8.48 5.39
N GLY A 33 17.46 -9.00 4.59
CA GLY A 33 17.72 -9.57 3.26
C GLY A 33 18.02 -8.50 2.21
N SER A 34 19.07 -8.71 1.43
CA SER A 34 19.48 -7.83 0.34
C SER A 34 20.27 -8.61 -0.72
N ARG A 35 20.02 -8.35 -2.00
CA ARG A 35 20.82 -8.91 -3.12
C ARG A 35 22.12 -8.17 -3.34
N SER A 36 22.10 -6.86 -3.14
CA SER A 36 23.21 -5.98 -3.54
C SER A 36 24.23 -5.74 -2.44
N TYR A 37 23.91 -6.07 -1.19
CA TYR A 37 24.71 -5.70 -0.03
C TYR A 37 24.94 -6.88 0.93
N ILE A 38 24.97 -8.12 0.40
CA ILE A 38 25.25 -9.33 1.20
C ILE A 38 26.58 -9.14 1.96
N ASP A 39 26.61 -9.55 3.23
CA ASP A 39 27.77 -9.45 4.16
C ASP A 39 28.23 -8.03 4.52
N GLN A 40 27.53 -7.00 4.04
CA GLN A 40 27.79 -5.63 4.45
C GLN A 40 26.95 -5.24 5.67
N ALA A 41 27.49 -4.38 6.53
CA ALA A 41 26.72 -3.85 7.66
C ALA A 41 25.51 -3.04 7.13
N TYR A 42 24.31 -3.28 7.66
CA TYR A 42 23.10 -2.56 7.24
C TYR A 42 23.28 -1.04 7.38
N ALA A 43 23.93 -0.61 8.48
CA ALA A 43 24.23 0.80 8.74
C ALA A 43 25.23 1.41 7.74
N SER A 44 26.01 0.61 7.00
CA SER A 44 26.87 1.16 5.92
C SER A 44 26.06 1.53 4.67
N VAL A 45 24.89 0.90 4.49
CA VAL A 45 23.96 1.23 3.39
C VAL A 45 23.07 2.42 3.78
N PHE A 46 22.67 2.48 5.05
CA PHE A 46 21.81 3.53 5.61
C PHE A 46 22.45 4.11 6.88
N GLN A 47 23.22 5.18 6.74
CA GLN A 47 23.96 5.81 7.84
C GLN A 47 23.05 6.34 8.97
N ASN A 48 21.78 6.63 8.70
CA ASN A 48 20.81 6.98 9.71
C ASN A 48 20.46 5.81 10.66
N MET A 49 20.88 4.58 10.34
CA MET A 49 20.76 3.38 11.16
C MET A 49 22.04 3.06 11.95
N PHE A 50 23.05 3.94 11.90
CA PHE A 50 24.28 3.79 12.66
C PHE A 50 24.00 3.67 14.16
N GLN A 51 24.61 2.68 14.80
CA GLN A 51 24.38 2.28 16.21
C GLN A 51 22.96 1.78 16.55
N LEU A 52 21.99 1.85 15.64
CA LEU A 52 20.65 1.31 15.83
C LEU A 52 20.53 -0.12 15.30
N VAL A 53 21.18 -0.41 14.16
CA VAL A 53 21.17 -1.72 13.51
C VAL A 53 22.60 -2.22 13.33
N PRO A 54 23.09 -3.05 14.25
CA PRO A 54 24.45 -3.62 14.14
C PRO A 54 24.53 -4.80 13.17
N ASN A 55 23.40 -5.27 12.65
CA ASN A 55 23.29 -6.46 11.83
C ASN A 55 23.93 -6.27 10.45
N ILE A 56 24.40 -7.39 9.86
CA ILE A 56 24.82 -7.46 8.46
C ILE A 56 23.64 -7.86 7.56
N CYS A 57 23.71 -7.43 6.31
CA CYS A 57 22.76 -7.86 5.29
C CYS A 57 23.01 -9.33 4.92
N LYS A 58 21.95 -10.11 4.81
CA LYS A 58 21.97 -11.52 4.41
C LYS A 58 21.40 -11.68 3.00
N GLY A 59 21.56 -12.86 2.41
CA GLY A 59 20.92 -13.23 1.15
C GLY A 59 19.40 -13.34 1.25
N GLU A 60 18.78 -13.70 0.13
CA GLU A 60 17.30 -13.81 0.02
C GLU A 60 16.87 -15.30 -0.02
N ASP A 61 17.55 -16.17 0.72
CA ASP A 61 17.19 -17.59 0.86
C ASP A 61 16.00 -17.75 1.81
N LEU A 62 14.81 -17.85 1.23
CA LEU A 62 13.57 -17.98 1.99
C LEU A 62 13.45 -19.33 2.70
N GLU A 63 14.00 -20.42 2.13
CA GLU A 63 13.99 -21.75 2.75
C GLU A 63 14.80 -21.78 4.06
N GLN A 64 15.95 -21.10 4.09
CA GLN A 64 16.72 -20.92 5.33
C GLN A 64 16.01 -19.94 6.28
N LEU A 65 15.54 -18.81 5.76
CA LEU A 65 14.93 -17.75 6.56
C LEU A 65 13.70 -18.23 7.33
N CYS A 66 12.87 -19.08 6.73
CA CYS A 66 11.65 -19.59 7.35
C CYS A 66 11.88 -20.51 8.56
N GLU A 67 13.11 -20.96 8.80
CA GLU A 67 13.47 -21.69 10.03
C GLU A 67 13.82 -20.75 11.20
N GLU A 68 14.10 -19.48 10.91
CA GLU A 68 14.60 -18.52 11.91
C GLU A 68 13.54 -17.51 12.39
N VAL A 69 12.42 -17.36 11.63
CA VAL A 69 11.44 -16.29 11.85
C VAL A 69 10.00 -16.78 11.86
N ASP A 70 9.09 -15.94 12.34
CA ASP A 70 7.64 -16.20 12.40
C ASP A 70 6.90 -15.54 11.22
N VAL A 71 7.47 -14.45 10.70
CA VAL A 71 6.89 -13.67 9.57
C VAL A 71 7.98 -13.17 8.64
N VAL A 72 7.70 -13.19 7.34
CA VAL A 72 8.58 -12.63 6.31
C VAL A 72 7.83 -11.53 5.54
N PHE A 73 8.46 -10.36 5.47
CA PHE A 73 8.04 -9.29 4.58
C PHE A 73 8.85 -9.36 3.29
N THR A 74 8.18 -9.38 2.13
CA THR A 74 8.85 -9.34 0.83
C THR A 74 8.66 -7.98 0.18
N ALA A 75 9.66 -7.10 0.36
CA ALA A 75 9.70 -5.76 -0.24
C ALA A 75 10.53 -5.77 -1.54
N THR A 76 10.09 -6.58 -2.51
CA THR A 76 10.85 -6.99 -3.70
C THR A 76 10.20 -6.53 -5.00
N PRO A 77 10.94 -6.55 -6.13
CA PRO A 77 10.33 -6.44 -7.45
C PRO A 77 9.31 -7.56 -7.70
N GLN A 78 8.35 -7.30 -8.58
CA GLN A 78 7.34 -8.27 -9.02
C GLN A 78 8.00 -9.54 -9.60
N GLY A 79 7.37 -10.69 -9.38
CA GLY A 79 7.82 -12.01 -9.83
C GLY A 79 8.75 -12.71 -8.83
N LEU A 80 9.33 -11.98 -7.86
CA LEU A 80 10.25 -12.62 -6.92
C LEU A 80 9.50 -13.31 -5.79
N CYS A 81 8.52 -12.69 -5.16
CA CYS A 81 7.78 -13.35 -4.07
C CYS A 81 7.12 -14.63 -4.58
N SER A 82 6.45 -14.58 -5.73
CA SER A 82 5.83 -15.76 -6.35
C SER A 82 6.82 -16.87 -6.71
N SER A 83 8.08 -16.54 -6.95
CA SER A 83 9.13 -17.54 -7.18
C SER A 83 9.67 -18.21 -5.90
N LEU A 84 9.48 -17.56 -4.75
CA LEU A 84 9.99 -18.02 -3.45
C LEU A 84 8.93 -18.74 -2.61
N VAL A 85 7.66 -18.44 -2.82
CA VAL A 85 6.55 -19.02 -2.03
C VAL A 85 6.32 -20.47 -2.44
N SER A 86 6.29 -21.36 -1.43
CA SER A 86 5.97 -22.78 -1.57
C SER A 86 5.10 -23.24 -0.40
N GLU A 87 4.48 -24.41 -0.51
CA GLU A 87 3.73 -25.01 0.60
C GLU A 87 4.63 -25.26 1.83
N ASN A 88 5.88 -25.67 1.59
CA ASN A 88 6.86 -25.85 2.66
C ASN A 88 7.10 -24.55 3.43
N VAL A 89 7.27 -23.43 2.72
CA VAL A 89 7.47 -22.09 3.34
C VAL A 89 6.21 -21.65 4.10
N LEU A 90 5.03 -21.71 3.46
CA LEU A 90 3.78 -21.29 4.06
C LEU A 90 3.32 -22.15 5.26
N SER A 91 3.85 -23.37 5.38
CA SER A 91 3.60 -24.22 6.55
C SER A 91 4.40 -23.79 7.79
N LYS A 92 5.48 -23.00 7.60
CA LYS A 92 6.41 -22.59 8.68
C LYS A 92 6.24 -21.13 9.10
N VAL A 93 6.02 -20.24 8.12
CA VAL A 93 5.96 -18.79 8.37
C VAL A 93 4.77 -18.14 7.70
N LYS A 94 4.38 -16.97 8.19
CA LYS A 94 3.44 -16.08 7.50
C LYS A 94 4.20 -15.16 6.54
N ILE A 95 3.64 -14.97 5.33
CA ILE A 95 4.23 -14.08 4.31
C ILE A 95 3.36 -12.84 4.15
N ILE A 96 3.99 -11.66 4.16
CA ILE A 96 3.37 -10.39 3.81
C ILE A 96 4.11 -9.84 2.60
N ASP A 97 3.47 -9.96 1.44
CA ASP A 97 4.05 -9.56 0.16
C ASP A 97 3.71 -8.12 -0.19
N LEU A 98 4.73 -7.26 -0.26
CA LEU A 98 4.60 -5.87 -0.71
C LEU A 98 4.76 -5.72 -2.22
N SER A 99 5.10 -6.81 -2.94
CA SER A 99 5.05 -6.84 -4.39
C SER A 99 3.61 -6.93 -4.89
N ALA A 100 3.41 -7.10 -6.18
CA ALA A 100 2.07 -7.22 -6.74
C ALA A 100 1.65 -8.67 -7.03
N ASP A 101 2.49 -9.65 -6.69
CA ASP A 101 2.36 -11.02 -7.19
C ASP A 101 1.02 -11.68 -6.81
N PHE A 102 0.47 -11.34 -5.65
CA PHE A 102 -0.76 -11.98 -5.16
C PHE A 102 -1.97 -11.04 -5.03
N ARG A 103 -1.89 -9.81 -5.58
CA ARG A 103 -2.95 -8.80 -5.42
C ARG A 103 -4.14 -9.01 -6.33
N ILE A 104 -3.90 -9.51 -7.56
CA ILE A 104 -4.91 -9.69 -8.61
C ILE A 104 -5.28 -11.16 -8.68
N LYS A 105 -6.58 -11.47 -8.58
CA LYS A 105 -7.06 -12.85 -8.56
C LYS A 105 -6.98 -13.52 -9.93
N ASP A 106 -7.22 -12.78 -11.01
CA ASP A 106 -7.11 -13.31 -12.36
C ASP A 106 -5.65 -13.32 -12.85
N VAL A 107 -5.10 -14.52 -13.03
CA VAL A 107 -3.71 -14.73 -13.47
C VAL A 107 -3.43 -14.11 -14.83
N ASP A 108 -4.37 -14.22 -15.77
CA ASP A 108 -4.19 -13.67 -17.12
C ASP A 108 -4.12 -12.13 -17.09
N THR A 109 -4.92 -11.50 -16.25
CA THR A 109 -4.86 -10.05 -16.00
C THR A 109 -3.53 -9.66 -15.37
N TYR A 110 -3.05 -10.40 -14.36
CA TYR A 110 -1.73 -10.14 -13.78
C TYR A 110 -0.62 -10.24 -14.83
N GLU A 111 -0.56 -11.35 -15.59
CA GLU A 111 0.47 -11.58 -16.59
C GLU A 111 0.43 -10.51 -17.72
N LYS A 112 -0.76 -10.13 -18.15
CA LYS A 112 -0.96 -9.06 -19.15
C LYS A 112 -0.42 -7.71 -18.69
N TRP A 113 -0.74 -7.30 -17.45
CA TRP A 113 -0.41 -5.96 -16.96
C TRP A 113 1.03 -5.86 -16.45
N TYR A 114 1.59 -6.95 -15.92
CA TYR A 114 2.97 -6.97 -15.40
C TYR A 114 3.98 -7.45 -16.44
N GLY A 115 3.54 -8.13 -17.52
CA GLY A 115 4.41 -8.61 -18.59
C GLY A 115 5.33 -9.78 -18.17
N ILE A 116 4.98 -10.48 -17.09
CA ILE A 116 5.74 -11.62 -16.55
C ILE A 116 4.80 -12.77 -16.23
N LYS A 117 5.33 -13.99 -16.27
CA LYS A 117 4.60 -15.21 -15.86
C LYS A 117 4.56 -15.32 -14.34
N HIS A 118 3.38 -15.62 -13.80
CA HIS A 118 3.21 -15.89 -12.37
C HIS A 118 3.84 -17.25 -12.02
N GLN A 119 4.73 -17.27 -11.01
CA GLN A 119 5.51 -18.49 -10.71
C GLN A 119 4.78 -19.47 -9.78
N SER A 120 3.80 -19.01 -9.01
CA SER A 120 3.02 -19.84 -8.08
C SER A 120 1.53 -19.46 -8.08
N PRO A 121 0.82 -19.63 -9.22
CA PRO A 121 -0.57 -19.22 -9.37
C PRO A 121 -1.53 -19.97 -8.43
N GLN A 122 -1.17 -21.16 -7.98
CA GLN A 122 -1.96 -21.96 -7.04
C GLN A 122 -2.19 -21.30 -5.69
N PHE A 123 -1.38 -20.30 -5.31
CA PHE A 123 -1.53 -19.59 -4.04
C PHE A 123 -2.31 -18.27 -4.15
N ILE A 124 -2.66 -17.83 -5.37
CA ILE A 124 -3.37 -16.56 -5.57
C ILE A 124 -4.75 -16.59 -4.87
N GLU A 125 -5.46 -17.72 -4.96
CA GLU A 125 -6.81 -17.80 -4.40
C GLU A 125 -6.81 -17.71 -2.87
N GLU A 126 -5.82 -18.32 -2.20
CA GLU A 126 -5.71 -18.25 -0.75
C GLU A 126 -5.14 -16.93 -0.23
N ALA A 127 -4.38 -16.20 -1.05
CA ALA A 127 -3.80 -14.93 -0.65
C ALA A 127 -4.90 -13.93 -0.29
N VAL A 128 -4.77 -13.30 0.88
CA VAL A 128 -5.73 -12.29 1.33
C VAL A 128 -5.21 -10.89 0.98
N TYR A 129 -6.05 -10.11 0.31
CA TYR A 129 -5.74 -8.71 0.04
C TYR A 129 -5.69 -7.92 1.34
N GLY A 130 -4.51 -7.40 1.67
CA GLY A 130 -4.14 -6.88 2.98
C GLY A 130 -4.59 -5.43 3.24
N LEU A 131 -5.78 -5.03 2.80
CA LEU A 131 -6.37 -3.76 3.22
C LEU A 131 -7.21 -4.01 4.48
N CYS A 132 -6.65 -3.62 5.63
CA CYS A 132 -7.17 -3.97 6.96
C CYS A 132 -8.60 -3.46 7.17
N GLU A 133 -8.92 -2.28 6.68
CA GLU A 133 -10.22 -1.62 6.85
C GLU A 133 -11.39 -2.41 6.24
N VAL A 134 -11.11 -3.28 5.27
CA VAL A 134 -12.17 -4.07 4.60
C VAL A 134 -12.01 -5.59 4.75
N ASN A 135 -10.82 -6.09 5.06
CA ASN A 135 -10.52 -7.52 5.10
C ASN A 135 -10.03 -8.02 6.48
N ARG A 136 -10.22 -7.25 7.55
CA ARG A 136 -9.71 -7.52 8.91
C ARG A 136 -9.88 -8.96 9.35
N ASP A 137 -11.08 -9.52 9.23
CA ASP A 137 -11.35 -10.88 9.69
C ASP A 137 -10.71 -11.97 8.82
N LYS A 138 -10.57 -11.72 7.51
CA LYS A 138 -9.85 -12.63 6.61
C LYS A 138 -8.35 -12.63 6.91
N ILE A 139 -7.78 -11.45 7.17
CA ILE A 139 -6.35 -11.26 7.48
C ILE A 139 -5.95 -12.04 8.72
N LYS A 140 -6.73 -12.01 9.79
CA LYS A 140 -6.44 -12.73 11.06
C LYS A 140 -6.14 -14.22 10.88
N ASN A 141 -6.71 -14.85 9.86
CA ASN A 141 -6.60 -16.29 9.61
C ASN A 141 -5.72 -16.64 8.41
N ALA A 142 -5.09 -15.65 7.79
CA ALA A 142 -4.28 -15.86 6.60
C ALA A 142 -2.86 -16.34 6.93
N ARG A 143 -2.20 -16.94 5.96
CA ARG A 143 -0.76 -17.24 5.98
C ARG A 143 0.00 -16.50 4.86
N LEU A 144 -0.73 -15.99 3.87
CA LEU A 144 -0.20 -15.20 2.77
C LEU A 144 -1.04 -13.93 2.60
N ILE A 145 -0.41 -12.78 2.77
CA ILE A 145 -1.02 -11.46 2.60
C ILE A 145 -0.48 -10.79 1.35
N ALA A 146 -1.36 -10.39 0.45
CA ALA A 146 -1.08 -9.48 -0.65
C ALA A 146 -1.23 -8.04 -0.15
N ASN A 147 -0.15 -7.41 0.28
CA ASN A 147 -0.17 -6.04 0.78
C ASN A 147 -0.49 -5.06 -0.36
N PRO A 148 -1.48 -4.16 -0.21
CA PRO A 148 -1.94 -3.27 -1.28
C PRO A 148 -0.85 -2.37 -1.89
N GLY A 149 -1.04 -1.99 -3.14
CA GLY A 149 -0.26 -0.91 -3.75
C GLY A 149 -0.58 0.45 -3.15
N CYS A 150 0.38 1.39 -3.20
CA CYS A 150 0.20 2.71 -2.60
C CYS A 150 -0.95 3.50 -3.24
N TYR A 151 -1.01 3.61 -4.57
CA TYR A 151 -2.13 4.26 -5.24
C TYR A 151 -3.46 3.53 -5.02
N PRO A 152 -3.54 2.19 -5.13
CA PRO A 152 -4.76 1.45 -4.81
C PRO A 152 -5.29 1.73 -3.41
N THR A 153 -4.43 1.74 -2.39
CA THR A 153 -4.83 2.04 -1.01
C THR A 153 -5.51 3.41 -0.90
N CYS A 154 -4.86 4.46 -1.41
CA CYS A 154 -5.41 5.82 -1.33
C CYS A 154 -6.69 5.98 -2.17
N SER A 155 -6.66 5.48 -3.41
CA SER A 155 -7.81 5.58 -4.32
C SER A 155 -9.01 4.81 -3.78
N PHE A 156 -8.78 3.58 -3.32
CA PHE A 156 -9.85 2.75 -2.81
C PHE A 156 -10.47 3.36 -1.55
N LEU A 157 -9.68 3.76 -0.55
CA LEU A 157 -10.21 4.36 0.67
C LEU A 157 -10.93 5.70 0.40
N SER A 158 -10.55 6.43 -0.64
CA SER A 158 -11.28 7.64 -1.04
C SER A 158 -12.64 7.34 -1.68
N ILE A 159 -12.78 6.23 -2.41
CA ILE A 159 -13.95 5.92 -3.25
C ILE A 159 -14.89 4.89 -2.56
N TYR A 160 -14.33 4.00 -1.75
CA TYR A 160 -15.00 2.85 -1.16
C TYR A 160 -16.38 3.13 -0.52
N PRO A 161 -16.58 4.17 0.31
CA PRO A 161 -17.88 4.38 0.94
C PRO A 161 -19.01 4.54 -0.08
N LEU A 162 -18.77 5.29 -1.15
CA LEU A 162 -19.79 5.54 -2.18
C LEU A 162 -19.95 4.38 -3.15
N ALA A 163 -18.88 3.67 -3.47
CA ALA A 163 -18.93 2.43 -4.26
C ALA A 163 -19.77 1.36 -3.54
N LYS A 164 -19.49 1.13 -2.25
CA LYS A 164 -20.23 0.19 -1.41
C LYS A 164 -21.69 0.57 -1.25
N ALA A 165 -21.99 1.87 -1.17
CA ALA A 165 -23.38 2.37 -1.09
C ALA A 165 -24.12 2.33 -2.44
N GLY A 166 -23.46 1.98 -3.55
CA GLY A 166 -24.06 1.95 -4.88
C GLY A 166 -24.51 3.33 -5.37
N LEU A 167 -23.81 4.40 -4.98
CA LEU A 167 -24.18 5.78 -5.29
C LEU A 167 -23.48 6.37 -6.51
N ILE A 168 -22.44 5.72 -7.01
CA ILE A 168 -21.65 6.19 -8.14
C ILE A 168 -21.67 5.20 -9.29
N ASP A 169 -21.67 5.73 -10.50
CA ASP A 169 -21.50 4.94 -11.72
C ASP A 169 -20.03 4.49 -11.83
N MET A 170 -19.79 3.20 -11.65
CA MET A 170 -18.46 2.59 -11.61
C MET A 170 -17.70 2.70 -12.96
N LYS A 171 -18.39 2.99 -14.06
CA LYS A 171 -17.77 3.22 -15.38
C LYS A 171 -17.46 4.69 -15.65
N SER A 172 -17.90 5.59 -14.78
CA SER A 172 -17.60 7.03 -14.84
C SER A 172 -16.44 7.46 -13.93
N VAL A 173 -15.86 6.53 -13.18
CA VAL A 173 -14.80 6.84 -12.19
C VAL A 173 -13.53 7.28 -12.89
N ILE A 174 -13.06 8.47 -12.54
CA ILE A 174 -11.76 9.02 -12.93
C ILE A 174 -10.93 9.20 -11.66
N VAL A 175 -9.72 8.67 -11.66
CA VAL A 175 -8.75 8.82 -10.57
C VAL A 175 -7.54 9.58 -11.08
N ASP A 176 -7.41 10.83 -10.67
CA ASP A 176 -6.26 11.69 -10.95
C ASP A 176 -5.36 11.72 -9.70
N ALA A 177 -4.21 11.06 -9.78
CA ALA A 177 -3.37 10.79 -8.62
C ALA A 177 -1.96 11.38 -8.76
N LYS A 178 -1.40 11.89 -7.67
CA LYS A 178 -0.05 12.45 -7.59
C LYS A 178 0.76 11.64 -6.58
N SER A 179 2.03 11.36 -6.90
CA SER A 179 2.94 10.64 -5.99
C SER A 179 4.30 11.31 -5.95
N GLY A 180 4.88 11.32 -4.76
CA GLY A 180 6.28 11.59 -4.57
C GLY A 180 7.19 10.52 -5.21
N THR A 181 8.43 10.90 -5.47
CA THR A 181 9.41 10.13 -6.25
C THR A 181 9.86 8.83 -5.60
N SER A 182 9.76 8.72 -4.27
CA SER A 182 10.09 7.48 -3.56
C SER A 182 9.22 6.30 -3.97
N GLY A 183 8.01 6.54 -4.50
CA GLY A 183 7.13 5.52 -5.04
C GLY A 183 7.70 4.76 -6.25
N ALA A 184 8.67 5.35 -6.95
CA ALA A 184 9.38 4.70 -8.05
C ALA A 184 10.48 3.72 -7.60
N GLY A 185 10.75 3.63 -6.28
CA GLY A 185 11.79 2.80 -5.68
C GLY A 185 13.19 3.42 -5.74
N ARG A 186 14.15 2.75 -5.06
CA ARG A 186 15.55 3.23 -4.90
C ARG A 186 16.42 3.01 -6.14
N GLY A 187 15.98 2.16 -7.08
CA GLY A 187 16.77 1.88 -8.29
C GLY A 187 17.00 3.14 -9.12
N ALA A 188 18.27 3.41 -9.48
CA ALA A 188 18.64 4.57 -10.28
C ALA A 188 18.06 4.44 -11.70
N LYS A 189 17.26 5.43 -12.09
CA LYS A 189 16.71 5.60 -13.44
C LYS A 189 16.83 7.07 -13.80
N VAL A 190 17.11 7.39 -15.06
CA VAL A 190 17.21 8.79 -15.52
C VAL A 190 15.98 9.60 -15.11
N ALA A 191 14.78 9.05 -15.31
CA ALA A 191 13.52 9.72 -14.97
C ALA A 191 13.33 10.05 -13.47
N ASN A 192 14.16 9.50 -12.58
CA ASN A 192 14.11 9.70 -11.13
C ASN A 192 15.31 10.51 -10.60
N LEU A 193 16.22 10.97 -11.48
CA LEU A 193 17.33 11.82 -11.07
C LEU A 193 16.83 13.19 -10.64
N TYR A 194 17.54 13.82 -9.70
CA TYR A 194 17.13 15.11 -9.13
C TYR A 194 16.84 16.17 -10.19
N CYS A 195 17.73 16.36 -11.17
CA CYS A 195 17.57 17.36 -12.23
C CYS A 195 16.46 17.03 -13.24
N GLU A 196 15.97 15.78 -13.26
CA GLU A 196 14.87 15.35 -14.13
C GLU A 196 13.49 15.48 -13.44
N VAL A 197 13.49 15.51 -12.11
CA VAL A 197 12.27 15.52 -11.31
C VAL A 197 12.01 16.89 -10.70
N ASN A 198 13.07 17.58 -10.25
CA ASN A 198 12.92 18.86 -9.57
C ASN A 198 12.22 19.89 -10.47
N GLU A 199 11.29 20.68 -9.89
CA GLU A 199 10.51 21.70 -10.59
C GLU A 199 9.69 21.17 -11.79
N SER A 200 9.38 19.86 -11.83
CA SER A 200 8.64 19.24 -12.93
C SER A 200 7.52 18.32 -12.42
N ILE A 201 6.35 18.40 -13.02
CA ILE A 201 5.23 17.49 -12.80
C ILE A 201 4.89 16.83 -14.12
N LYS A 202 4.76 15.48 -14.11
CA LYS A 202 4.42 14.73 -15.33
C LYS A 202 3.46 13.58 -15.05
N ALA A 203 2.51 13.37 -15.96
CA ALA A 203 1.75 12.12 -16.01
C ALA A 203 2.67 10.98 -16.48
N TYR A 204 2.45 9.78 -16.00
CA TYR A 204 3.16 8.59 -16.44
C TYR A 204 2.26 7.36 -16.43
N GLY A 205 2.59 6.36 -17.24
CA GLY A 205 1.79 5.13 -17.31
C GLY A 205 0.31 5.37 -17.65
N VAL A 206 0.01 6.41 -18.43
CA VAL A 206 -1.37 6.78 -18.80
C VAL A 206 -2.03 5.62 -19.51
N ALA A 207 -3.19 5.16 -19.01
CA ALA A 207 -3.94 4.00 -19.46
C ALA A 207 -3.16 2.65 -19.45
N THR A 208 -1.95 2.63 -18.88
CA THR A 208 -1.07 1.44 -18.85
C THR A 208 -0.46 1.17 -17.48
N HIS A 209 -0.81 1.94 -16.47
CA HIS A 209 -0.24 1.79 -15.12
C HIS A 209 -0.74 0.51 -14.46
N ARG A 210 0.18 -0.28 -13.91
CA ARG A 210 -0.06 -1.60 -13.33
C ARG A 210 -1.00 -1.63 -12.11
N HIS A 211 -1.26 -0.50 -11.47
CA HIS A 211 -2.25 -0.40 -10.39
C HIS A 211 -3.69 -0.29 -10.89
N THR A 212 -3.92 -0.06 -12.19
CA THR A 212 -5.28 0.06 -12.74
C THR A 212 -6.13 -1.18 -12.44
N PRO A 213 -5.72 -2.41 -12.82
CA PRO A 213 -6.53 -3.60 -12.58
C PRO A 213 -6.72 -3.91 -11.08
N GLU A 214 -5.75 -3.54 -10.23
CA GLU A 214 -5.88 -3.70 -8.78
C GLU A 214 -6.99 -2.79 -8.22
N ILE A 215 -7.06 -1.53 -8.65
CA ILE A 215 -8.11 -0.59 -8.24
C ILE A 215 -9.47 -1.06 -8.75
N GLU A 216 -9.56 -1.46 -10.02
CA GLU A 216 -10.78 -1.96 -10.66
C GLU A 216 -11.32 -3.20 -9.95
N GLU A 217 -10.46 -4.17 -9.66
CA GLU A 217 -10.85 -5.40 -8.96
C GLU A 217 -11.42 -5.11 -7.58
N GLN A 218 -10.73 -4.29 -6.77
CA GLN A 218 -11.18 -3.99 -5.43
C GLN A 218 -12.46 -3.15 -5.40
N LEU A 219 -12.61 -2.19 -6.31
CA LEU A 219 -13.85 -1.42 -6.45
C LEU A 219 -15.01 -2.29 -6.96
N SER A 220 -14.73 -3.26 -7.83
CA SER A 220 -15.75 -4.22 -8.29
C SER A 220 -16.26 -5.09 -7.14
N TYR A 221 -15.36 -5.57 -6.27
CA TYR A 221 -15.78 -6.31 -5.07
C TYR A 221 -16.58 -5.44 -4.10
N ALA A 222 -16.20 -4.18 -3.91
CA ALA A 222 -16.89 -3.28 -3.00
C ALA A 222 -18.30 -2.92 -3.47
N SER A 223 -18.47 -2.67 -4.78
CA SER A 223 -19.74 -2.23 -5.37
C SER A 223 -20.67 -3.39 -5.81
N GLY A 224 -20.13 -4.60 -5.99
CA GLY A 224 -20.82 -5.71 -6.63
C GLY A 224 -21.07 -5.51 -8.13
N GLN A 225 -20.42 -4.54 -8.75
CA GLN A 225 -20.51 -4.20 -10.17
C GLN A 225 -19.13 -4.13 -10.80
N GLU A 226 -19.02 -4.38 -12.10
CA GLU A 226 -17.78 -4.21 -12.84
C GLU A 226 -17.34 -2.74 -12.81
N ALA A 227 -16.15 -2.47 -12.26
CA ALA A 227 -15.51 -1.17 -12.31
C ALA A 227 -14.54 -1.11 -13.49
N VAL A 228 -14.67 -0.05 -14.31
CA VAL A 228 -13.73 0.27 -15.38
C VAL A 228 -13.41 1.75 -15.24
N ILE A 229 -12.17 2.06 -14.86
CA ILE A 229 -11.79 3.41 -14.45
C ILE A 229 -10.78 4.07 -15.42
N ASN A 230 -10.75 5.39 -15.42
CA ASN A 230 -9.60 6.12 -15.91
C ASN A 230 -8.65 6.42 -14.74
N PHE A 231 -7.49 5.80 -14.74
CA PHE A 231 -6.44 6.05 -13.73
C PHE A 231 -5.26 6.76 -14.38
N THR A 232 -4.96 7.99 -13.92
CA THR A 232 -3.85 8.80 -14.41
C THR A 232 -2.94 9.22 -13.26
N PRO A 233 -1.83 8.51 -13.04
CA PRO A 233 -0.86 8.90 -12.02
C PRO A 233 0.09 9.99 -12.54
N HIS A 234 0.53 10.86 -11.62
CA HIS A 234 1.53 11.89 -11.86
C HIS A 234 2.70 11.73 -10.88
N LEU A 235 3.91 11.94 -11.38
CA LEU A 235 5.08 12.10 -10.54
C LEU A 235 5.26 13.59 -10.24
N VAL A 236 5.40 13.92 -8.95
CA VAL A 236 5.58 15.30 -8.49
C VAL A 236 6.90 15.45 -7.75
N PRO A 237 7.51 16.66 -7.72
CA PRO A 237 8.84 16.90 -7.17
C PRO A 237 8.82 16.97 -5.63
N MET A 238 8.37 15.92 -5.00
CA MET A 238 8.44 15.69 -3.55
C MET A 238 8.94 14.28 -3.26
N ASN A 239 9.48 14.03 -2.08
CA ASN A 239 10.00 12.73 -1.72
C ASN A 239 8.87 11.74 -1.45
N ARG A 240 7.93 12.09 -0.57
CA ARG A 240 6.86 11.22 -0.07
C ARG A 240 5.49 11.84 -0.32
N GLY A 241 4.49 11.01 -0.20
CA GLY A 241 3.08 11.40 -0.24
C GLY A 241 2.36 10.95 -1.50
N ILE A 242 1.10 10.63 -1.35
CA ILE A 242 0.13 10.44 -2.41
C ILE A 242 -1.04 11.38 -2.16
N LEU A 243 -1.48 12.06 -3.21
CA LEU A 243 -2.74 12.80 -3.26
C LEU A 243 -3.59 12.23 -4.38
N VAL A 244 -4.80 11.84 -4.05
CA VAL A 244 -5.82 11.38 -5.00
C VAL A 244 -6.94 12.41 -5.07
N THR A 245 -7.38 12.73 -6.30
CA THR A 245 -8.65 13.39 -6.57
C THR A 245 -9.41 12.52 -7.54
N ALA A 246 -10.50 11.90 -7.07
CA ALA A 246 -11.34 11.06 -7.90
C ALA A 246 -12.68 11.73 -8.17
N TYR A 247 -13.25 11.45 -9.33
CA TYR A 247 -14.52 12.00 -9.80
C TYR A 247 -15.41 10.85 -10.26
N ALA A 248 -16.71 10.95 -10.01
CA ALA A 248 -17.68 10.03 -10.55
C ALA A 248 -19.06 10.71 -10.76
N ASN A 249 -19.85 10.17 -11.65
CA ASN A 249 -21.25 10.55 -11.79
C ASN A 249 -22.05 9.86 -10.68
N LEU A 250 -22.99 10.59 -10.07
CA LEU A 250 -23.96 10.00 -9.16
C LEU A 250 -25.03 9.25 -9.95
N VAL A 251 -25.50 8.12 -9.43
CA VAL A 251 -26.61 7.33 -10.04
C VAL A 251 -27.98 7.79 -9.57
N LYS A 252 -28.03 8.65 -8.54
CA LYS A 252 -29.24 9.29 -8.02
C LYS A 252 -28.91 10.60 -7.35
N ASP A 253 -29.92 11.45 -7.18
CA ASP A 253 -29.76 12.70 -6.44
C ASP A 253 -29.54 12.41 -4.96
N VAL A 254 -28.50 13.04 -4.40
CA VAL A 254 -28.14 12.99 -2.99
C VAL A 254 -27.59 14.35 -2.57
N THR A 255 -27.73 14.70 -1.30
CA THR A 255 -27.15 15.90 -0.72
C THR A 255 -25.70 15.66 -0.28
N GLU A 256 -24.92 16.72 -0.13
CA GLU A 256 -23.57 16.62 0.44
C GLU A 256 -23.60 16.06 1.87
N GLU A 257 -24.61 16.39 2.65
CA GLU A 257 -24.81 15.89 4.00
C GLU A 257 -24.98 14.36 4.03
N GLU A 258 -25.78 13.82 3.11
CA GLU A 258 -25.96 12.36 2.96
C GLU A 258 -24.65 11.68 2.54
N LEU A 259 -23.89 12.26 1.60
CA LEU A 259 -22.57 11.76 1.20
C LEU A 259 -21.62 11.74 2.40
N ARG A 260 -21.55 12.83 3.17
CA ARG A 260 -20.70 12.92 4.36
C ARG A 260 -21.07 11.89 5.42
N LYS A 261 -22.36 11.70 5.66
CA LYS A 261 -22.85 10.69 6.61
C LYS A 261 -22.37 9.27 6.26
N ILE A 262 -22.33 8.93 4.97
CA ILE A 262 -21.82 7.63 4.51
C ILE A 262 -20.33 7.46 4.83
N TYR A 263 -19.53 8.51 4.66
CA TYR A 263 -18.10 8.48 5.03
C TYR A 263 -17.90 8.38 6.54
N GLU A 264 -18.65 9.15 7.32
CA GLU A 264 -18.61 9.09 8.78
C GLU A 264 -18.95 7.69 9.29
N ASP A 265 -20.00 7.07 8.78
CA ASP A 265 -20.41 5.72 9.17
C ASP A 265 -19.41 4.66 8.71
N ALA A 266 -18.76 4.84 7.56
CA ALA A 266 -17.77 3.92 7.05
C ALA A 266 -16.45 3.94 7.85
N TYR A 267 -16.06 5.11 8.38
CA TYR A 267 -14.72 5.28 8.96
C TYR A 267 -14.68 5.65 10.45
N LYS A 268 -15.82 5.74 11.14
CA LYS A 268 -15.89 6.09 12.57
C LYS A 268 -15.07 5.20 13.50
N ASP A 269 -14.90 3.94 13.13
CA ASP A 269 -14.18 2.93 13.92
C ASP A 269 -12.78 2.60 13.32
N GLU A 270 -12.35 3.33 12.27
CA GLU A 270 -11.10 3.10 11.58
C GLU A 270 -10.02 4.08 12.06
N GLN A 271 -9.11 3.58 12.92
CA GLN A 271 -8.07 4.40 13.56
C GLN A 271 -7.20 5.19 12.58
N PHE A 272 -6.92 4.61 11.41
CA PHE A 272 -5.97 5.20 10.46
C PHE A 272 -6.63 5.94 9.29
N VAL A 273 -7.97 5.97 9.22
CA VAL A 273 -8.68 6.75 8.20
C VAL A 273 -9.36 7.94 8.86
N ARG A 274 -8.89 9.14 8.57
CA ARG A 274 -9.44 10.39 9.10
C ARG A 274 -10.35 11.04 8.07
N PHE A 275 -11.65 11.05 8.33
CA PHE A 275 -12.60 11.81 7.53
C PHE A 275 -12.61 13.27 7.97
N LEU A 276 -12.11 14.15 7.11
CA LEU A 276 -11.89 15.54 7.44
C LEU A 276 -13.19 16.34 7.51
N ASN A 277 -13.17 17.46 8.25
CA ASN A 277 -14.29 18.39 8.34
C ASN A 277 -14.69 18.94 6.96
N ALA A 278 -15.94 19.35 6.82
CA ALA A 278 -16.45 19.96 5.60
C ALA A 278 -15.58 21.16 5.17
N GLY A 279 -15.26 21.22 3.87
CA GLY A 279 -14.43 22.27 3.29
C GLY A 279 -12.93 22.13 3.47
N VAL A 280 -12.45 21.11 4.20
CA VAL A 280 -11.01 20.85 4.39
C VAL A 280 -10.56 19.82 3.36
N CYS A 281 -9.64 20.19 2.47
CA CYS A 281 -9.05 19.26 1.49
C CYS A 281 -7.86 18.51 2.10
N PRO A 282 -7.71 17.19 1.85
CA PRO A 282 -6.53 16.43 2.25
C PRO A 282 -5.24 17.02 1.69
N GLU A 283 -4.17 16.99 2.49
CA GLU A 283 -2.83 17.45 2.11
C GLU A 283 -1.78 16.42 2.49
N THR A 284 -0.83 16.15 1.58
CA THR A 284 0.22 15.13 1.80
C THR A 284 1.09 15.40 3.02
N ARG A 285 1.32 16.67 3.36
CA ARG A 285 2.10 17.09 4.52
C ARG A 285 1.49 16.68 5.86
N TRP A 286 0.16 16.60 5.94
CA TRP A 286 -0.53 16.29 7.19
C TRP A 286 -0.52 14.80 7.55
N VAL A 287 0.00 13.97 6.65
CA VAL A 287 0.06 12.51 6.80
C VAL A 287 1.48 11.95 6.67
N GLU A 288 2.47 12.79 6.35
CA GLU A 288 3.85 12.37 6.11
C GLU A 288 4.44 11.66 7.33
N GLY A 289 5.12 10.52 7.08
CA GLY A 289 5.77 9.70 8.11
C GLY A 289 4.82 8.90 9.00
N SER A 290 3.51 8.95 8.76
CA SER A 290 2.47 8.31 9.57
C SER A 290 1.66 7.27 8.81
N ASN A 291 0.92 6.42 9.55
CA ASN A 291 0.00 5.45 8.96
C ASN A 291 -1.40 6.02 8.68
N TYR A 292 -1.60 7.32 8.84
CA TYR A 292 -2.89 7.97 8.60
C TYR A 292 -3.18 8.19 7.12
N VAL A 293 -4.46 8.07 6.77
CA VAL A 293 -5.03 8.50 5.49
C VAL A 293 -6.08 9.55 5.78
N ASP A 294 -5.95 10.72 5.19
CA ASP A 294 -6.97 11.76 5.21
C ASP A 294 -7.87 11.61 4.00
N VAL A 295 -9.18 11.57 4.20
CA VAL A 295 -10.16 11.50 3.13
C VAL A 295 -11.21 12.60 3.28
N ASN A 296 -11.77 13.05 2.16
CA ASN A 296 -12.92 13.94 2.15
C ASN A 296 -13.74 13.76 0.88
N VAL A 297 -14.97 14.27 0.90
CA VAL A 297 -15.93 14.21 -0.19
C VAL A 297 -16.57 15.57 -0.41
N LYS A 298 -16.85 15.88 -1.66
CA LYS A 298 -17.56 17.11 -2.06
C LYS A 298 -18.55 16.81 -3.18
N LEU A 299 -19.76 17.33 -3.09
CA LEU A 299 -20.72 17.36 -4.18
C LEU A 299 -20.49 18.63 -5.01
N ASP A 300 -20.26 18.50 -6.32
CA ASP A 300 -20.39 19.61 -7.26
C ASP A 300 -21.82 19.60 -7.82
N GLU A 301 -22.71 20.34 -7.17
CA GLU A 301 -24.13 20.45 -7.54
C GLU A 301 -24.33 20.91 -8.97
N ARG A 302 -23.42 21.71 -9.51
CA ARG A 302 -23.49 22.27 -10.85
C ARG A 302 -23.28 21.23 -11.94
N THR A 303 -22.47 20.22 -11.66
CA THR A 303 -22.13 19.14 -12.61
C THR A 303 -22.78 17.81 -12.26
N HIS A 304 -23.46 17.70 -11.12
CA HIS A 304 -23.97 16.45 -10.53
C HIS A 304 -22.89 15.38 -10.36
N ARG A 305 -21.64 15.80 -10.10
CA ARG A 305 -20.51 14.90 -9.86
C ARG A 305 -20.09 14.95 -8.41
N VAL A 306 -19.69 13.80 -7.93
CA VAL A 306 -18.99 13.70 -6.64
C VAL A 306 -17.48 13.77 -6.85
N ILE A 307 -16.81 14.52 -5.97
CA ILE A 307 -15.35 14.63 -5.91
C ILE A 307 -14.92 13.96 -4.62
N MET A 308 -14.11 12.93 -4.74
CA MET A 308 -13.59 12.12 -3.63
C MET A 308 -12.08 12.35 -3.54
N MET A 309 -11.61 12.72 -2.36
CA MET A 309 -10.22 13.13 -2.17
C MET A 309 -9.55 12.30 -1.09
N GLY A 310 -8.26 12.01 -1.26
CA GLY A 310 -7.46 11.33 -0.25
C GLY A 310 -5.99 11.70 -0.31
N ALA A 311 -5.35 11.69 0.87
CA ALA A 311 -3.91 11.86 1.00
C ALA A 311 -3.33 10.86 2.00
N MET A 312 -2.13 10.34 1.73
CA MET A 312 -1.39 9.45 2.64
C MET A 312 0.10 9.46 2.34
N ASP A 313 0.92 8.94 3.27
CA ASP A 313 2.32 8.63 3.00
C ASP A 313 2.43 7.32 2.19
N ASN A 314 3.03 7.40 1.00
CA ASN A 314 3.17 6.26 0.09
C ASN A 314 4.09 5.15 0.59
N LEU A 315 5.02 5.43 1.50
CA LEU A 315 5.92 4.44 2.10
C LEU A 315 5.40 3.86 3.41
N VAL A 316 4.58 4.60 4.16
CA VAL A 316 3.99 4.13 5.42
C VAL A 316 2.66 3.45 5.13
N LYS A 317 1.54 4.15 5.11
CA LYS A 317 0.23 3.52 4.84
C LYS A 317 0.16 2.90 3.44
N GLY A 318 0.88 3.45 2.48
CA GLY A 318 0.95 2.91 1.12
C GLY A 318 1.82 1.66 0.96
N ALA A 319 2.61 1.27 1.98
CA ALA A 319 3.53 0.13 1.88
C ALA A 319 3.83 -0.49 3.27
N ALA A 320 4.84 0.03 3.95
CA ALA A 320 5.41 -0.58 5.16
C ALA A 320 4.45 -0.55 6.36
N GLY A 321 3.78 0.57 6.59
CA GLY A 321 2.83 0.70 7.70
C GLY A 321 1.62 -0.22 7.53
N GLN A 322 1.07 -0.31 6.31
CA GLN A 322 0.02 -1.27 5.98
C GLN A 322 0.47 -2.71 6.22
N ALA A 323 1.72 -3.05 5.86
CA ALA A 323 2.28 -4.38 6.09
C ALA A 323 2.43 -4.69 7.59
N VAL A 324 2.85 -3.73 8.41
CA VAL A 324 2.92 -3.88 9.88
C VAL A 324 1.52 -3.98 10.48
N GLN A 325 0.54 -3.22 9.99
CA GLN A 325 -0.87 -3.33 10.39
C GLN A 325 -1.42 -4.74 10.11
N ASN A 326 -1.10 -5.31 8.94
CA ASN A 326 -1.42 -6.70 8.59
C ASN A 326 -0.75 -7.69 9.55
N MET A 327 0.54 -7.51 9.85
CA MET A 327 1.25 -8.37 10.80
C MET A 327 0.58 -8.33 12.18
N ASN A 328 0.19 -7.17 12.67
CA ASN A 328 -0.48 -7.04 13.96
C ASN A 328 -1.76 -7.90 14.02
N LEU A 329 -2.59 -7.83 12.97
CA LEU A 329 -3.81 -8.65 12.86
C LEU A 329 -3.49 -10.15 12.79
N LEU A 330 -2.47 -10.55 12.01
CA LEU A 330 -2.04 -11.95 11.85
C LEU A 330 -1.59 -12.59 13.16
N PHE A 331 -1.05 -11.80 14.08
CA PHE A 331 -0.54 -12.27 15.37
C PHE A 331 -1.42 -11.89 16.56
N GLY A 332 -2.63 -11.37 16.30
CA GLY A 332 -3.60 -11.04 17.35
C GLY A 332 -3.16 -9.86 18.24
N LEU A 333 -2.27 -9.01 17.75
CA LEU A 333 -1.88 -7.78 18.42
C LEU A 333 -2.90 -6.66 18.17
N PRO A 334 -2.91 -5.59 18.98
CA PRO A 334 -3.63 -4.37 18.63
C PRO A 334 -3.20 -3.87 17.26
N GLU A 335 -4.15 -3.62 16.38
CA GLU A 335 -3.90 -3.20 14.99
C GLU A 335 -3.00 -1.96 14.88
N THR A 336 -3.03 -1.13 15.91
CA THR A 336 -2.29 0.13 16.01
C THR A 336 -0.87 0.01 16.56
N GLU A 337 -0.47 -1.17 17.04
CA GLU A 337 0.81 -1.33 17.71
C GLU A 337 1.98 -0.97 16.79
N GLY A 338 2.87 -0.10 17.30
CA GLY A 338 4.01 0.43 16.53
C GLY A 338 3.67 1.44 15.43
N LEU A 339 2.38 1.84 15.25
CA LEU A 339 1.92 2.65 14.13
C LEU A 339 1.32 4.01 14.51
N LEU A 340 1.21 4.33 15.81
CA LEU A 340 0.61 5.59 16.29
C LEU A 340 1.56 6.79 16.21
N MET A 341 2.57 6.73 15.36
CA MET A 341 3.46 7.87 15.12
C MET A 341 2.66 9.05 14.53
N PRO A 342 2.73 10.24 15.15
CA PRO A 342 2.13 11.42 14.57
C PRO A 342 2.83 11.80 13.26
N PRO A 343 2.11 12.45 12.32
CA PRO A 343 2.73 13.00 11.11
C PRO A 343 3.87 13.97 11.43
N VAL A 344 4.90 13.97 10.59
CA VAL A 344 6.01 14.92 10.69
C VAL A 344 5.60 16.25 10.06
N PHE A 345 5.90 17.36 10.74
CA PHE A 345 5.66 18.71 10.22
C PHE A 345 6.76 19.66 10.71
N PRO A 346 7.37 20.53 9.90
CA PRO A 346 7.10 20.87 8.51
C PRO A 346 7.55 19.81 7.52
#